data_63b0d414168dc1ea70d346d0720fa242
#
_entry.id   63b0d414168dc1ea70d346d0720fa242
#
_cell.length_a   1.000
_cell.length_b   1.000
_cell.length_c   1.000
_cell.angle_alpha   90.00
_cell.angle_beta   90.00
_cell.angle_gamma   90.00
#
_symmetry.space_group_name_H-M   'P 1'
#
loop_
_entity.id
_entity.type
_entity.pdbx_description
1 polymer ?
#
loop_
_entity_poly.entity_id
_entity_poly.type
_entity_poly.pdbx_seq_one_letter_code
_entity_poly.pdbx_strand_id
1 'polypeptide(L)'
;ISHELNNSLAPIASLAHSSAELLRRGQTARLPEALATIEDRARHLEGFIRDYARFAKLPSPRSEPVEWRRFAEQLRTQMEFAFDLQPEDGIARFDAAQMEQALLNLLKNAHESGSAAQDVRLSARRTPDGWRIEVLDRGSGMNEAVLANALLPFYSTKRHGTGLGLALAREIAEAHGGRIALLNRQDGGLCVSMVLPG
;
A
#
# COMPACT_ATOMS: atom_id res chain seq x y z
N ILE A 1 17.04 -1.16 -4.49
CA ILE A 1 16.89 0.26 -4.88
C ILE A 1 17.55 0.50 -6.22
N SER A 2 18.88 0.31 -6.36
CA SER A 2 19.61 0.54 -7.63
C SER A 2 19.01 -0.22 -8.81
N HIS A 3 18.56 -1.45 -8.60
CA HIS A 3 17.87 -2.24 -9.64
C HIS A 3 16.56 -1.60 -10.08
N GLU A 4 15.71 -1.14 -9.15
CA GLU A 4 14.41 -0.55 -9.47
C GLU A 4 14.56 0.82 -10.13
N LEU A 5 15.52 1.62 -9.66
CA LEU A 5 15.87 2.88 -10.33
C LEU A 5 16.35 2.65 -11.75
N ASN A 6 17.24 1.68 -11.98
CA ASN A 6 17.75 1.36 -13.31
C ASN A 6 16.65 0.79 -14.23
N ASN A 7 15.75 -0.06 -13.70
CA ASN A 7 14.62 -0.62 -14.45
C ASN A 7 13.62 0.45 -14.92
N SER A 8 13.54 1.58 -14.23
CA SER A 8 12.69 2.71 -14.63
C SER A 8 13.43 3.73 -15.49
N LEU A 9 14.68 4.07 -15.16
CA LEU A 9 15.45 5.10 -15.87
C LEU A 9 15.95 4.65 -17.24
N ALA A 10 16.41 3.41 -17.38
CA ALA A 10 16.96 2.92 -18.64
C ALA A 10 15.92 2.92 -19.79
N PRO A 11 14.65 2.45 -19.57
CA PRO A 11 13.61 2.57 -20.59
C PRO A 11 13.24 4.03 -20.93
N ILE A 12 13.20 4.93 -19.92
CA ILE A 12 12.94 6.37 -20.15
C ILE A 12 14.02 6.96 -21.08
N ALA A 13 15.30 6.73 -20.76
CA ALA A 13 16.42 7.23 -21.57
C ALA A 13 16.40 6.65 -23.00
N SER A 14 16.15 5.34 -23.14
CA SER A 14 16.06 4.66 -24.44
C SER A 14 14.91 5.19 -25.29
N LEU A 15 13.71 5.36 -24.70
CA LEU A 15 12.54 5.88 -25.40
C LEU A 15 12.72 7.36 -25.78
N ALA A 16 13.35 8.16 -24.93
CA ALA A 16 13.66 9.57 -25.24
C ALA A 16 14.64 9.66 -26.41
N HIS A 17 15.70 8.83 -26.42
CA HIS A 17 16.64 8.77 -27.55
C HIS A 17 15.94 8.33 -28.84
N SER A 18 15.14 7.26 -28.79
CA SER A 18 14.38 6.78 -29.94
C SER A 18 13.37 7.81 -30.45
N SER A 19 12.72 8.56 -29.57
CA SER A 19 11.79 9.64 -29.93
C SER A 19 12.50 10.77 -30.66
N ALA A 20 13.70 11.16 -30.24
CA ALA A 20 14.52 12.16 -30.92
C ALA A 20 14.94 11.68 -32.31
N GLU A 21 15.24 10.39 -32.48
CA GLU A 21 15.59 9.81 -33.80
C GLU A 21 14.37 9.77 -34.73
N LEU A 22 13.19 9.37 -34.23
CA LEU A 22 11.93 9.41 -34.99
C LEU A 22 11.61 10.82 -35.48
N LEU A 23 11.82 11.82 -34.60
CA LEU A 23 11.61 13.22 -34.97
C LEU A 23 12.56 13.67 -36.09
N ARG A 24 13.85 13.34 -36.00
CA ARG A 24 14.85 13.66 -37.07
C ARG A 24 14.52 13.02 -38.42
N ARG A 25 13.85 11.87 -38.39
CA ARG A 25 13.42 11.13 -39.60
C ARG A 25 12.04 11.54 -40.12
N GLY A 26 11.38 12.50 -39.46
CA GLY A 26 10.01 12.91 -39.81
C GLY A 26 8.92 11.87 -39.48
N GLN A 27 9.25 10.81 -38.73
CA GLN A 27 8.35 9.72 -38.39
C GLN A 27 7.60 10.03 -37.08
N THR A 28 6.77 11.06 -37.09
CA THR A 28 6.13 11.59 -35.87
C THR A 28 4.93 10.79 -35.36
N ALA A 29 4.39 9.87 -36.16
CA ALA A 29 3.18 9.10 -35.83
C ALA A 29 3.30 8.26 -34.53
N ARG A 30 4.49 7.82 -34.16
CA ARG A 30 4.77 7.01 -32.96
C ARG A 30 5.21 7.83 -31.75
N LEU A 31 5.43 9.13 -31.91
CA LEU A 31 5.87 9.99 -30.81
C LEU A 31 4.87 10.06 -29.65
N PRO A 32 3.53 10.16 -29.88
CA PRO A 32 2.56 10.19 -28.77
C PRO A 32 2.63 8.96 -27.87
N GLU A 33 2.76 7.76 -28.46
CA GLU A 33 2.86 6.50 -27.71
C GLU A 33 4.16 6.42 -26.89
N ALA A 34 5.28 6.82 -27.51
CA ALA A 34 6.58 6.85 -26.83
C ALA A 34 6.59 7.84 -25.67
N LEU A 35 6.03 9.03 -25.86
CA LEU A 35 5.93 10.07 -24.81
C LEU A 35 5.00 9.63 -23.67
N ALA A 36 3.84 9.02 -23.98
CA ALA A 36 2.94 8.46 -22.98
C ALA A 36 3.62 7.38 -22.13
N THR A 37 4.44 6.51 -22.76
CA THR A 37 5.20 5.49 -22.04
C THR A 37 6.28 6.10 -21.15
N ILE A 38 6.98 7.15 -21.61
CA ILE A 38 7.95 7.90 -20.80
C ILE A 38 7.26 8.51 -19.57
N GLU A 39 6.11 9.16 -19.78
CA GLU A 39 5.34 9.79 -18.72
C GLU A 39 4.89 8.76 -17.67
N ASP A 40 4.36 7.61 -18.09
CA ASP A 40 3.96 6.52 -17.19
C ASP A 40 5.13 6.00 -16.34
N ARG A 41 6.30 5.79 -16.98
CA ARG A 41 7.51 5.37 -16.27
C ARG A 41 8.04 6.42 -15.30
N ALA A 42 7.98 7.69 -15.69
CA ALA A 42 8.39 8.79 -14.81
C ALA A 42 7.48 8.91 -13.58
N ARG A 43 6.16 8.81 -13.75
CA ARG A 43 5.20 8.79 -12.62
C ARG A 43 5.43 7.57 -11.70
N HIS A 44 5.70 6.40 -12.27
CA HIS A 44 6.02 5.22 -11.48
C HIS A 44 7.28 5.44 -10.62
N LEU A 45 8.34 5.98 -11.22
CA LEU A 45 9.58 6.30 -10.51
C LEU A 45 9.38 7.35 -9.41
N GLU A 46 8.58 8.38 -9.67
CA GLU A 46 8.23 9.40 -8.66
C GLU A 46 7.50 8.76 -7.46
N GLY A 47 6.51 7.90 -7.73
CA GLY A 47 5.81 7.14 -6.71
C GLY A 47 6.76 6.27 -5.89
N PHE A 48 7.65 5.53 -6.56
CA PHE A 48 8.66 4.70 -5.91
C PHE A 48 9.59 5.51 -4.99
N ILE A 49 10.12 6.65 -5.46
CA ILE A 49 11.01 7.51 -4.66
C ILE A 49 10.27 8.05 -3.43
N ARG A 50 9.01 8.45 -3.58
CA ARG A 50 8.16 8.94 -2.49
C ARG A 50 7.92 7.86 -1.43
N ASP A 51 7.53 6.66 -1.86
CA ASP A 51 7.27 5.52 -0.98
C ASP A 51 8.55 5.07 -0.26
N TYR A 52 9.67 5.05 -0.99
CA TYR A 52 10.98 4.74 -0.43
C TYR A 52 11.42 5.77 0.62
N ALA A 53 11.25 7.06 0.36
CA ALA A 53 11.62 8.11 1.31
C ALA A 53 10.80 8.00 2.61
N ARG A 54 9.52 7.61 2.52
CA ARG A 54 8.66 7.34 3.68
C ARG A 54 9.11 6.10 4.44
N PHE A 55 9.40 5.02 3.73
CA PHE A 55 9.90 3.77 4.31
C PHE A 55 11.25 3.96 5.01
N ALA A 56 12.21 4.62 4.37
CA ALA A 56 13.57 4.78 4.88
C ALA A 56 13.71 5.77 6.05
N LYS A 57 12.72 6.63 6.27
CA LYS A 57 12.73 7.69 7.30
C LYS A 57 11.52 7.63 8.22
N LEU A 58 11.02 6.43 8.52
CA LEU A 58 9.91 6.31 9.47
C LEU A 58 10.37 6.83 10.85
N PRO A 59 9.82 7.95 11.35
CA PRO A 59 10.18 8.47 12.67
C PRO A 59 9.60 7.60 13.78
N SER A 60 10.10 7.74 14.99
CA SER A 60 9.47 7.12 16.16
C SER A 60 8.02 7.60 16.30
N PRO A 61 7.05 6.70 16.54
CA PRO A 61 5.64 7.08 16.62
C PRO A 61 5.35 7.99 17.81
N ARG A 62 4.51 8.99 17.60
CA ARG A 62 3.97 9.85 18.64
C ARG A 62 2.59 9.36 19.03
N SER A 63 2.53 8.34 19.89
CA SER A 63 1.27 7.72 20.30
C SER A 63 0.42 8.66 21.13
N GLU A 64 -0.79 8.92 20.66
CA GLU A 64 -1.81 9.73 21.32
C GLU A 64 -3.15 8.94 21.41
N PRO A 65 -4.08 9.33 22.30
CA PRO A 65 -5.40 8.74 22.29
C PRO A 65 -6.16 9.10 21.00
N VAL A 66 -6.62 8.10 20.28
CA VAL A 66 -7.36 8.25 19.02
C VAL A 66 -8.68 7.50 19.11
N GLU A 67 -9.78 8.20 18.85
CA GLU A 67 -11.11 7.61 18.73
C GLU A 67 -11.27 6.93 17.37
N TRP A 68 -11.51 5.61 17.36
CA TRP A 68 -11.58 4.81 16.16
C TRP A 68 -12.66 5.25 15.16
N ARG A 69 -13.83 5.66 15.65
CA ARG A 69 -14.93 6.08 14.78
C ARG A 69 -14.54 7.31 13.97
N ARG A 70 -14.04 8.35 14.65
CA ARG A 70 -13.60 9.59 14.01
C ARG A 70 -12.44 9.36 13.03
N PHE A 71 -11.50 8.51 13.44
CA PHE A 71 -10.35 8.15 12.61
C PHE A 71 -10.78 7.39 11.34
N ALA A 72 -11.70 6.42 11.46
CA ALA A 72 -12.24 5.71 10.31
C ALA A 72 -13.06 6.61 9.37
N GLU A 73 -13.81 7.57 9.90
CA GLU A 73 -14.52 8.58 9.10
C GLU A 73 -13.54 9.43 8.29
N GLN A 74 -12.42 9.82 8.86
CA GLN A 74 -11.36 10.54 8.16
C GLN A 74 -10.76 9.68 7.03
N LEU A 75 -10.47 8.40 7.25
CA LEU A 75 -10.01 7.48 6.21
C LEU A 75 -11.02 7.34 5.06
N ARG A 76 -12.32 7.32 5.36
CA ARG A 76 -13.41 7.24 4.38
C ARG A 76 -13.48 8.44 3.44
N THR A 77 -12.93 9.59 3.80
CA THR A 77 -12.83 10.73 2.86
C THR A 77 -11.86 10.47 1.72
N GLN A 78 -10.95 9.51 1.88
CA GLN A 78 -9.93 9.18 0.88
C GLN A 78 -10.22 7.87 0.15
N MET A 79 -10.92 6.92 0.80
CA MET A 79 -11.16 5.60 0.24
C MET A 79 -12.44 4.98 0.80
N GLU A 80 -13.22 4.32 -0.06
CA GLU A 80 -14.46 3.66 0.33
C GLU A 80 -14.17 2.29 0.98
N PHE A 81 -14.81 2.00 2.13
CA PHE A 81 -14.78 0.70 2.82
C PHE A 81 -15.91 0.58 3.84
N ALA A 82 -16.32 -0.64 4.17
CA ALA A 82 -17.18 -0.91 5.31
C ALA A 82 -16.37 -0.90 6.60
N PHE A 83 -16.91 -0.32 7.68
CA PHE A 83 -16.22 -0.25 8.98
C PHE A 83 -17.00 -0.99 10.08
N ASP A 84 -16.29 -1.85 10.82
CA ASP A 84 -16.81 -2.61 11.98
C ASP A 84 -15.92 -2.31 13.19
N LEU A 85 -16.50 -1.72 14.23
CA LEU A 85 -15.80 -1.29 15.45
C LEU A 85 -16.38 -1.96 16.69
N GLN A 86 -15.53 -2.56 17.51
CA GLN A 86 -15.92 -3.18 18.77
C GLN A 86 -14.88 -2.90 19.88
N PRO A 87 -15.25 -2.18 20.98
CA PRO A 87 -16.54 -1.51 21.22
C PRO A 87 -16.73 -0.26 20.35
N GLU A 88 -17.98 0.21 20.22
CA GLU A 88 -18.33 1.35 19.34
C GLU A 88 -17.67 2.68 19.73
N ASP A 89 -17.38 2.88 21.02
CA ASP A 89 -16.69 4.04 21.60
C ASP A 89 -15.18 3.81 21.80
N GLY A 90 -14.62 2.87 21.04
CA GLY A 90 -13.24 2.42 21.21
C GLY A 90 -12.20 3.53 21.01
N ILE A 91 -11.33 3.72 21.99
CA ILE A 91 -10.16 4.60 21.94
C ILE A 91 -8.90 3.74 22.00
N ALA A 92 -8.00 3.95 21.07
CA ALA A 92 -6.68 3.32 21.03
C ALA A 92 -5.57 4.37 21.17
N ARG A 93 -4.35 3.93 21.46
CA ARG A 93 -3.17 4.80 21.49
C ARG A 93 -2.24 4.44 20.34
N PHE A 94 -2.09 5.36 19.40
CA PHE A 94 -1.16 5.22 18.26
C PHE A 94 -0.83 6.59 17.65
N ASP A 95 0.17 6.63 16.76
CA ASP A 95 0.44 7.78 15.92
C ASP A 95 -0.57 7.81 14.76
N ALA A 96 -1.48 8.78 14.78
CA ALA A 96 -2.59 8.86 13.82
C ALA A 96 -2.10 8.98 12.37
N ALA A 97 -1.03 9.74 12.11
CA ALA A 97 -0.51 9.94 10.76
C ALA A 97 0.16 8.67 10.20
N GLN A 98 0.93 7.96 11.02
CA GLN A 98 1.53 6.69 10.64
C GLN A 98 0.47 5.61 10.43
N MET A 99 -0.52 5.52 11.33
CA MET A 99 -1.61 4.53 11.22
C MET A 99 -2.48 4.80 9.99
N GLU A 100 -2.79 6.06 9.69
CA GLU A 100 -3.47 6.44 8.45
C GLU A 100 -2.70 5.93 7.22
N GLN A 101 -1.40 6.16 7.18
CA GLN A 101 -0.54 5.69 6.08
C GLN A 101 -0.55 4.16 5.97
N ALA A 102 -0.43 3.43 7.09
CA ALA A 102 -0.49 1.98 7.09
C ALA A 102 -1.83 1.48 6.55
N LEU A 103 -2.95 1.98 7.09
CA LEU A 103 -4.27 1.52 6.71
C LEU A 103 -4.63 1.90 5.28
N LEU A 104 -4.27 3.08 4.78
CA LEU A 104 -4.46 3.44 3.38
C LEU A 104 -3.69 2.51 2.43
N ASN A 105 -2.47 2.08 2.78
CA ASN A 105 -1.73 1.09 1.99
C ASN A 105 -2.44 -0.27 1.97
N LEU A 106 -2.98 -0.71 3.11
CA LEU A 106 -3.72 -1.97 3.20
C LEU A 106 -5.04 -1.92 2.43
N LEU A 107 -5.81 -0.84 2.60
CA LEU A 107 -7.07 -0.61 1.89
C LEU A 107 -6.86 -0.52 0.37
N LYS A 108 -5.82 0.21 -0.07
CA LYS A 108 -5.44 0.28 -1.48
C LYS A 108 -5.14 -1.12 -2.04
N ASN A 109 -4.38 -1.93 -1.31
CA ASN A 109 -4.09 -3.30 -1.74
C ASN A 109 -5.36 -4.16 -1.82
N ALA A 110 -6.30 -3.98 -0.90
CA ALA A 110 -7.59 -4.67 -0.91
C ALA A 110 -8.43 -4.28 -2.14
N HIS A 111 -8.50 -2.99 -2.51
CA HIS A 111 -9.17 -2.55 -3.73
C HIS A 111 -8.50 -3.07 -5.00
N GLU A 112 -7.18 -3.12 -5.02
CA GLU A 112 -6.40 -3.60 -6.17
C GLU A 112 -6.37 -5.14 -6.31
N SER A 113 -6.93 -5.89 -5.34
CA SER A 113 -6.98 -7.36 -5.35
C SER A 113 -8.02 -7.94 -6.32
N GLY A 114 -8.83 -7.10 -6.95
CA GLY A 114 -10.01 -7.50 -7.72
C GLY A 114 -11.29 -7.64 -6.89
N SER A 115 -11.26 -7.22 -5.63
CA SER A 115 -12.45 -7.14 -4.77
C SER A 115 -13.36 -6.01 -5.23
N ALA A 116 -14.69 -6.22 -5.13
CA ALA A 116 -15.62 -5.11 -5.28
C ALA A 116 -15.45 -4.12 -4.10
N ALA A 117 -15.62 -2.82 -4.34
CA ALA A 117 -15.37 -1.80 -3.31
C ALA A 117 -16.19 -2.02 -2.03
N GLN A 118 -17.44 -2.44 -2.17
CA GLN A 118 -18.35 -2.76 -1.05
C GLN A 118 -17.91 -3.96 -0.21
N ASP A 119 -17.02 -4.82 -0.73
CA ASP A 119 -16.51 -6.01 -0.05
C ASP A 119 -15.21 -5.75 0.71
N VAL A 120 -14.64 -4.55 0.55
CA VAL A 120 -13.48 -4.11 1.33
C VAL A 120 -13.96 -3.64 2.69
N ARG A 121 -13.40 -4.22 3.76
CA ARG A 121 -13.80 -3.95 5.14
C ARG A 121 -12.59 -3.65 6.00
N LEU A 122 -12.70 -2.61 6.81
CA LEU A 122 -11.82 -2.34 7.96
C LEU A 122 -12.56 -2.76 9.23
N SER A 123 -11.92 -3.54 10.08
CA SER A 123 -12.42 -3.93 11.39
C SER A 123 -11.42 -3.52 12.47
N ALA A 124 -11.88 -2.97 13.58
CA ALA A 124 -11.07 -2.69 14.75
C ALA A 124 -11.75 -3.26 15.98
N ARG A 125 -11.07 -4.18 16.69
CA ARG A 125 -11.63 -4.88 17.85
C ARG A 125 -10.69 -4.83 19.04
N ARG A 126 -11.24 -4.51 20.21
CA ARG A 126 -10.51 -4.61 21.46
C ARG A 126 -10.30 -6.08 21.82
N THR A 127 -9.08 -6.44 22.20
CA THR A 127 -8.69 -7.76 22.68
C THR A 127 -7.98 -7.63 24.03
N PRO A 128 -7.79 -8.71 24.80
CA PRO A 128 -7.02 -8.65 26.04
C PRO A 128 -5.60 -8.08 25.86
N ASP A 129 -4.98 -8.33 24.70
CA ASP A 129 -3.61 -7.91 24.39
C ASP A 129 -3.52 -6.51 23.77
N GLY A 130 -4.65 -5.86 23.51
CA GLY A 130 -4.68 -4.55 22.86
C GLY A 130 -5.74 -4.42 21.78
N TRP A 131 -5.40 -3.89 20.62
CA TRP A 131 -6.30 -3.74 19.49
C TRP A 131 -5.91 -4.63 18.33
N ARG A 132 -6.89 -5.37 17.78
CA ARG A 132 -6.76 -6.10 16.52
C ARG A 132 -7.46 -5.29 15.43
N ILE A 133 -6.70 -4.95 14.40
CA ILE A 133 -7.13 -4.17 13.25
C ILE A 133 -7.01 -5.07 12.04
N GLU A 134 -8.07 -5.24 11.26
CA GLU A 134 -8.10 -6.14 10.13
C GLU A 134 -8.64 -5.42 8.89
N VAL A 135 -7.90 -5.53 7.77
CA VAL A 135 -8.39 -5.15 6.45
C VAL A 135 -8.70 -6.45 5.70
N LEU A 136 -9.95 -6.57 5.27
CA LEU A 136 -10.47 -7.76 4.61
C LEU A 136 -10.94 -7.41 3.20
N ASP A 137 -10.62 -8.27 2.24
CA ASP A 137 -11.12 -8.19 0.86
C ASP A 137 -11.72 -9.53 0.41
N ARG A 138 -12.30 -9.54 -0.81
CA ARG A 138 -12.86 -10.70 -1.51
C ARG A 138 -12.16 -10.93 -2.86
N GLY A 139 -10.93 -10.46 -3.01
CA GLY A 139 -10.15 -10.61 -4.22
C GLY A 139 -9.57 -12.01 -4.42
N SER A 140 -8.51 -12.09 -5.22
CA SER A 140 -7.87 -13.36 -5.59
C SER A 140 -7.10 -14.04 -4.45
N GLY A 141 -6.85 -13.33 -3.33
CA GLY A 141 -5.93 -13.79 -2.31
C GLY A 141 -4.48 -13.86 -2.81
N MET A 142 -3.64 -14.63 -2.09
CA MET A 142 -2.22 -14.81 -2.41
C MET A 142 -1.86 -16.29 -2.36
N ASN A 143 -1.06 -16.78 -3.31
CA ASN A 143 -0.49 -18.13 -3.21
C ASN A 143 0.58 -18.18 -2.09
N GLU A 144 1.00 -19.39 -1.71
CA GLU A 144 1.96 -19.61 -0.59
C GLU A 144 3.28 -18.85 -0.81
N ALA A 145 3.81 -18.85 -2.04
CA ALA A 145 5.07 -18.19 -2.34
C ALA A 145 4.94 -16.64 -2.21
N VAL A 146 3.79 -16.09 -2.58
CA VAL A 146 3.49 -14.65 -2.42
C VAL A 146 3.28 -14.33 -0.95
N LEU A 147 2.48 -15.10 -0.21
CA LEU A 147 2.26 -14.90 1.23
C LEU A 147 3.56 -14.86 2.02
N ALA A 148 4.48 -15.80 1.74
CA ALA A 148 5.76 -15.90 2.42
C ALA A 148 6.66 -14.67 2.25
N ASN A 149 6.47 -13.92 1.14
CA ASN A 149 7.35 -12.80 0.77
C ASN A 149 6.64 -11.44 0.76
N ALA A 150 5.31 -11.39 0.86
CA ALA A 150 4.51 -10.18 0.66
C ALA A 150 4.86 -9.02 1.61
N LEU A 151 5.42 -9.32 2.78
CA LEU A 151 5.89 -8.31 3.74
C LEU A 151 7.35 -7.89 3.53
N LEU A 152 8.07 -8.50 2.58
CA LEU A 152 9.44 -8.09 2.27
C LEU A 152 9.44 -6.79 1.46
N PRO A 153 10.31 -5.83 1.76
CA PRO A 153 10.46 -4.62 0.96
C PRO A 153 10.80 -4.94 -0.50
N PHE A 154 10.23 -4.19 -1.43
CA PHE A 154 10.43 -4.33 -2.88
C PHE A 154 9.87 -5.62 -3.50
N TYR A 155 9.14 -6.43 -2.75
CA TYR A 155 8.45 -7.59 -3.29
C TYR A 155 7.05 -7.20 -3.78
N SER A 156 6.79 -7.37 -5.07
CA SER A 156 5.49 -7.10 -5.69
C SER A 156 5.26 -8.03 -6.88
N THR A 157 4.04 -8.53 -7.01
CA THR A 157 3.56 -9.27 -8.19
C THR A 157 2.84 -8.36 -9.18
N LYS A 158 2.63 -7.09 -8.82
CA LYS A 158 1.94 -6.09 -9.66
C LYS A 158 2.93 -5.41 -10.59
N ARG A 159 2.54 -5.21 -11.86
CA ARG A 159 3.39 -4.57 -12.90
C ARG A 159 3.92 -3.19 -12.51
N HIS A 160 3.14 -2.41 -11.76
CA HIS A 160 3.46 -1.06 -11.32
C HIS A 160 3.49 -0.91 -9.79
N GLY A 161 3.61 -2.04 -9.07
CA GLY A 161 3.68 -2.04 -7.62
C GLY A 161 5.10 -1.78 -7.12
N THR A 162 5.29 -0.84 -6.19
CA THR A 162 6.59 -0.53 -5.59
C THR A 162 7.08 -1.63 -4.63
N GLY A 163 6.18 -2.51 -4.17
CA GLY A 163 6.47 -3.53 -3.16
C GLY A 163 6.78 -2.96 -1.78
N LEU A 164 6.47 -1.69 -1.55
CA LEU A 164 6.75 -1.02 -0.27
C LEU A 164 5.51 -0.87 0.64
N GLY A 165 4.30 -0.96 0.10
CA GLY A 165 3.09 -0.68 0.86
C GLY A 165 2.87 -1.62 2.05
N LEU A 166 2.94 -2.94 1.85
CA LEU A 166 2.81 -3.94 2.92
C LEU A 166 4.02 -3.91 3.87
N ALA A 167 5.22 -3.73 3.34
CA ALA A 167 6.43 -3.59 4.15
C ALA A 167 6.35 -2.36 5.07
N LEU A 168 5.87 -1.23 4.56
CA LEU A 168 5.68 -0.02 5.36
C LEU A 168 4.60 -0.22 6.45
N ALA A 169 3.49 -0.88 6.13
CA ALA A 169 2.48 -1.22 7.13
C ALA A 169 3.05 -2.12 8.24
N ARG A 170 3.95 -3.06 7.90
CA ARG A 170 4.68 -3.87 8.88
C ARG A 170 5.59 -3.02 9.77
N GLU A 171 6.44 -2.19 9.18
CA GLU A 171 7.34 -1.32 9.95
C GLU A 171 6.57 -0.38 10.90
N ILE A 172 5.43 0.16 10.45
CA ILE A 172 4.56 0.98 11.30
C ILE A 172 3.98 0.16 12.45
N ALA A 173 3.48 -1.06 12.20
CA ALA A 173 2.98 -1.93 13.26
C ALA A 173 4.06 -2.25 14.28
N GLU A 174 5.26 -2.63 13.83
CA GLU A 174 6.42 -2.96 14.68
C GLU A 174 6.92 -1.74 15.47
N ALA A 175 6.95 -0.55 14.85
CA ALA A 175 7.30 0.70 15.54
C ALA A 175 6.33 1.05 16.68
N HIS A 176 5.05 0.60 16.58
CA HIS A 176 4.05 0.72 17.64
C HIS A 176 4.09 -0.45 18.64
N GLY A 177 5.11 -1.31 18.59
CA GLY A 177 5.21 -2.50 19.45
C GLY A 177 4.25 -3.63 19.08
N GLY A 178 3.64 -3.54 17.91
CA GLY A 178 2.68 -4.49 17.38
C GLY A 178 3.27 -5.50 16.39
N ARG A 179 2.39 -6.18 15.67
CA ARG A 179 2.77 -7.12 14.61
C ARG A 179 1.69 -7.14 13.51
N ILE A 180 2.09 -7.59 12.31
CA ILE A 180 1.19 -7.78 11.16
C ILE A 180 1.24 -9.24 10.69
N ALA A 181 0.12 -9.76 10.21
CA ALA A 181 0.01 -11.08 9.61
C ALA A 181 -0.94 -11.04 8.40
N LEU A 182 -0.69 -11.93 7.44
CA LEU A 182 -1.54 -12.10 6.26
C LEU A 182 -2.11 -13.51 6.24
N LEU A 183 -3.40 -13.63 5.93
CA LEU A 183 -4.11 -14.90 5.87
C LEU A 183 -5.11 -14.90 4.71
N ASN A 184 -5.06 -15.91 3.85
CA ASN A 184 -6.12 -16.14 2.89
C ASN A 184 -7.42 -16.51 3.60
N ARG A 185 -8.53 -15.97 3.12
CA ARG A 185 -9.86 -16.26 3.64
C ARG A 185 -10.42 -17.52 2.96
N GLN A 186 -11.19 -18.31 3.70
CA GLN A 186 -11.77 -19.57 3.18
C GLN A 186 -12.70 -19.33 1.98
N ASP A 187 -13.45 -18.22 1.99
CA ASP A 187 -14.39 -17.86 0.92
C ASP A 187 -13.78 -16.93 -0.15
N GLY A 188 -12.45 -16.93 -0.28
CA GLY A 188 -11.70 -16.06 -1.19
C GLY A 188 -11.35 -14.70 -0.59
N GLY A 189 -10.27 -14.11 -1.10
CA GLY A 189 -9.70 -12.84 -0.63
C GLY A 189 -8.64 -13.02 0.45
N LEU A 190 -8.17 -11.89 0.95
CA LEU A 190 -7.12 -11.79 1.97
C LEU A 190 -7.66 -11.10 3.24
N CYS A 191 -7.13 -11.51 4.37
CA CYS A 191 -7.21 -10.79 5.63
C CYS A 191 -5.81 -10.34 6.01
N VAL A 192 -5.60 -9.04 6.12
CA VAL A 192 -4.38 -8.46 6.70
C VAL A 192 -4.71 -8.02 8.11
N SER A 193 -4.12 -8.69 9.11
CA SER A 193 -4.37 -8.45 10.53
C SER A 193 -3.17 -7.78 11.17
N MET A 194 -3.40 -6.64 11.81
CA MET A 194 -2.43 -5.90 12.62
C MET A 194 -2.87 -5.96 14.09
N VAL A 195 -1.95 -6.25 14.99
CA VAL A 195 -2.21 -6.22 16.44
C VAL A 195 -1.34 -5.14 17.05
N LEU A 196 -1.95 -4.20 17.76
CA LEU A 196 -1.27 -3.16 18.54
C LEU A 196 -1.45 -3.45 20.03
N PRO A 197 -0.41 -3.25 20.87
CA PRO A 197 -0.54 -3.35 22.32
C PRO A 197 -1.54 -2.33 22.87
N GLY A 198 -2.12 -2.65 24.02
CA GLY A 198 -3.11 -1.80 24.67
C GLY A 198 -2.55 -0.65 25.48
#